data_4de49f494293b5c94794835886760e34
#
_entry.id   4de49f494293b5c94794835886760e34
#
_cell.length_a   1.000
_cell.length_b   1.000
_cell.length_c   1.000
_cell.angle_alpha   90.00
_cell.angle_beta   90.00
_cell.angle_gamma   90.00
#
_symmetry.space_group_name_H-M   'P 1'
#
loop_
_entity.id
_entity.type
_entity.pdbx_description
1 polymer ?
#
loop_
_entity_poly.entity_id
_entity_poly.type
_entity_poly.pdbx_seq_one_letter_code
_entity_poly.pdbx_strand_id
1 'polypeptide(L)'
;MAFTTENRTVSDIFQRAARYIVPRYQRDYVWTVVNWKELWTDLRFTLDNQGLIPWSHFLGTIVLNHKPNNENGLIVYEIIDGQQRLLTLYIILISIYRNYKRIGSEASNHRAQYIYMSLF
;
A
#
# COMPACT_ATOMS: atom_id res chain seq x y z
N MET A 1 25.52 3.50 -9.30
CA MET A 1 24.51 3.79 -8.28
C MET A 1 24.22 2.50 -7.51
N ALA A 2 24.27 2.59 -6.22
CA ALA A 2 23.99 1.42 -5.37
C ALA A 2 22.50 1.38 -5.05
N PHE A 3 21.90 0.21 -5.17
CA PHE A 3 20.53 -0.04 -4.75
C PHE A 3 20.56 -0.79 -3.43
N THR A 4 19.62 -0.45 -2.55
CA THR A 4 19.40 -1.19 -1.32
C THR A 4 18.06 -1.91 -1.41
N THR A 5 18.00 -3.10 -0.85
CA THR A 5 16.77 -3.89 -0.81
C THR A 5 16.28 -3.99 0.63
N GLU A 6 15.01 -3.68 0.84
CA GLU A 6 14.39 -3.76 2.16
C GLU A 6 13.08 -4.53 2.05
N ASN A 7 12.78 -5.33 3.07
CA ASN A 7 11.46 -5.94 3.22
C ASN A 7 10.59 -5.01 4.05
N ARG A 8 9.44 -4.65 3.51
CA ARG A 8 8.49 -3.77 4.18
C ARG A 8 7.10 -4.36 4.11
N THR A 9 6.31 -4.15 5.14
CA THR A 9 4.90 -4.51 5.14
C THR A 9 4.10 -3.42 4.45
N VAL A 10 2.86 -3.75 4.04
CA VAL A 10 1.92 -2.74 3.51
C VAL A 10 1.71 -1.64 4.54
N SER A 11 1.58 -2.01 5.81
CA SER A 11 1.43 -1.06 6.90
C SER A 11 2.62 -0.08 6.98
N ASP A 12 3.85 -0.60 6.87
CA ASP A 12 5.05 0.25 6.89
C ASP A 12 5.06 1.27 5.75
N ILE A 13 4.64 0.85 4.55
CA ILE A 13 4.63 1.73 3.39
C ILE A 13 3.66 2.90 3.60
N PHE A 14 2.45 2.62 4.11
CA PHE A 14 1.42 3.64 4.25
C PHE A 14 1.48 4.43 5.56
N GLN A 15 2.14 3.90 6.60
CA GLN A 15 2.26 4.59 7.88
C GLN A 15 3.55 5.42 8.04
N ARG A 16 4.53 5.22 7.16
CA ARG A 16 5.76 5.99 7.28
C ARG A 16 5.53 7.45 6.89
N ALA A 17 6.27 8.35 7.53
CA ALA A 17 6.22 9.79 7.25
C ALA A 17 6.88 10.08 5.90
N ALA A 18 6.22 9.68 4.81
CA ALA A 18 6.76 9.76 3.47
C ALA A 18 5.68 10.20 2.48
N ARG A 19 6.13 10.85 1.43
CA ARG A 19 5.31 11.23 0.29
C ARG A 19 5.78 10.45 -0.93
N TYR A 20 4.86 9.82 -1.62
CA TYR A 20 5.13 9.05 -2.84
C TYR A 20 4.64 9.83 -4.04
N ILE A 21 5.54 10.07 -5.01
CA ILE A 21 5.24 10.85 -6.21
C ILE A 21 5.27 9.94 -7.42
N VAL A 22 4.21 10.01 -8.24
CA VAL A 22 4.18 9.35 -9.55
C VAL A 22 4.74 10.33 -10.58
N PRO A 23 5.86 10.00 -11.24
CA PRO A 23 6.44 10.88 -12.25
C PRO A 23 5.50 11.08 -13.45
N ARG A 24 5.62 12.24 -14.12
CA ARG A 24 4.79 12.58 -15.28
C ARG A 24 4.94 11.60 -16.46
N TYR A 25 6.12 10.99 -16.58
CA TYR A 25 6.40 10.07 -17.69
C TYR A 25 5.87 8.65 -17.43
N GLN A 26 5.30 8.41 -16.26
CA GLN A 26 4.69 7.11 -15.95
C GLN A 26 3.37 6.96 -16.67
N ARG A 27 3.01 5.70 -16.97
CA ARG A 27 1.77 5.40 -17.68
C ARG A 27 0.56 5.59 -16.78
N ASP A 28 -0.60 5.81 -17.42
CA ASP A 28 -1.87 5.78 -16.74
C ASP A 28 -2.10 4.39 -16.12
N TYR A 29 -3.11 4.30 -15.26
CA TYR A 29 -3.46 3.04 -14.63
C TYR A 29 -3.89 2.03 -15.69
N VAL A 30 -3.13 0.94 -15.84
CA VAL A 30 -3.35 -0.05 -16.90
C VAL A 30 -3.63 -1.46 -16.37
N TRP A 31 -3.77 -1.64 -15.08
CA TRP A 31 -4.10 -2.94 -14.51
C TRP A 31 -5.46 -3.41 -15.01
N THR A 32 -5.51 -4.68 -15.41
CA THR A 32 -6.73 -5.34 -15.85
C THR A 32 -7.33 -6.16 -14.71
N VAL A 33 -8.51 -6.74 -14.97
CA VAL A 33 -9.17 -7.64 -14.02
C VAL A 33 -8.26 -8.81 -13.63
N VAL A 34 -7.41 -9.29 -14.54
CA VAL A 34 -6.47 -10.39 -14.26
C VAL A 34 -5.48 -9.98 -13.18
N ASN A 35 -4.89 -8.78 -13.29
CA ASN A 35 -3.97 -8.25 -12.30
C ASN A 35 -4.65 -8.09 -10.92
N TRP A 36 -5.86 -7.56 -10.91
CA TRP A 36 -6.66 -7.41 -9.70
C TRP A 36 -6.94 -8.75 -9.02
N LYS A 37 -7.31 -9.76 -9.81
CA LYS A 37 -7.60 -11.09 -9.28
C LYS A 37 -6.36 -11.74 -8.68
N GLU A 38 -5.20 -11.56 -9.31
CA GLU A 38 -3.94 -12.09 -8.78
C GLU A 38 -3.61 -11.47 -7.43
N LEU A 39 -3.68 -10.14 -7.31
CA LEU A 39 -3.44 -9.47 -6.05
C LEU A 39 -4.47 -9.88 -4.99
N TRP A 40 -5.75 -9.93 -5.37
CA TRP A 40 -6.81 -10.34 -4.46
C TRP A 40 -6.62 -11.76 -3.95
N THR A 41 -6.22 -12.67 -4.83
CA THR A 41 -5.93 -14.05 -4.47
C THR A 41 -4.79 -14.12 -3.45
N ASP A 42 -3.74 -13.33 -3.64
CA ASP A 42 -2.61 -13.26 -2.72
C ASP A 42 -3.04 -12.73 -1.35
N LEU A 43 -3.86 -11.70 -1.32
CA LEU A 43 -4.39 -11.15 -0.07
C LEU A 43 -5.28 -12.16 0.66
N ARG A 44 -6.16 -12.83 -0.08
CA ARG A 44 -7.03 -13.87 0.49
C ARG A 44 -6.22 -15.05 1.04
N PHE A 45 -5.19 -15.47 0.33
CA PHE A 45 -4.31 -16.54 0.80
C PHE A 45 -3.68 -16.16 2.14
N THR A 46 -3.19 -14.93 2.25
CA THR A 46 -2.58 -14.44 3.49
C THR A 46 -3.58 -14.45 4.64
N LEU A 47 -4.82 -13.99 4.40
CA LEU A 47 -5.88 -13.98 5.41
C LEU A 47 -6.28 -15.38 5.84
N ASP A 48 -6.51 -16.27 4.87
CA ASP A 48 -7.02 -17.63 5.13
C ASP A 48 -5.99 -18.49 5.85
N ASN A 49 -4.71 -18.16 5.72
CA ASN A 49 -3.60 -18.91 6.35
C ASN A 49 -2.99 -18.17 7.52
N GLN A 50 -3.65 -17.14 8.03
CA GLN A 50 -3.18 -16.37 9.18
C GLN A 50 -3.05 -17.28 10.40
N GLY A 51 -1.88 -17.25 11.03
CA GLY A 51 -1.59 -18.11 12.19
C GLY A 51 -1.10 -19.52 11.84
N LEU A 52 -1.26 -19.95 10.60
CA LEU A 52 -0.76 -21.25 10.13
C LEU A 52 0.61 -21.10 9.48
N ILE A 53 0.90 -19.91 8.93
CA ILE A 53 2.16 -19.59 8.26
C ILE A 53 2.90 -18.57 9.13
N PRO A 54 4.13 -18.87 9.59
CA PRO A 54 4.87 -17.96 10.45
C PRO A 54 5.54 -16.80 9.71
N TRP A 55 5.36 -16.70 8.40
CA TRP A 55 5.95 -15.67 7.56
C TRP A 55 4.90 -14.94 6.75
N SER A 56 5.22 -13.72 6.35
CA SER A 56 4.33 -12.89 5.53
C SER A 56 4.37 -13.33 4.08
N HIS A 57 3.22 -13.26 3.41
CA HIS A 57 3.13 -13.50 1.97
C HIS A 57 3.74 -12.33 1.19
N PHE A 58 4.59 -12.65 0.22
CA PHE A 58 5.23 -11.64 -0.62
C PHE A 58 4.25 -11.16 -1.70
N LEU A 59 3.97 -9.86 -1.72
CA LEU A 59 3.02 -9.26 -2.66
C LEU A 59 3.68 -8.66 -3.89
N GLY A 60 5.00 -8.55 -3.91
CA GLY A 60 5.74 -8.01 -5.04
C GLY A 60 6.72 -6.93 -4.62
N THR A 61 7.37 -6.31 -5.61
CA THR A 61 8.38 -5.27 -5.37
C THR A 61 7.89 -3.91 -5.83
N ILE A 62 8.39 -2.88 -5.15
CA ILE A 62 8.23 -1.48 -5.54
C ILE A 62 9.62 -0.89 -5.60
N VAL A 63 9.91 -0.16 -6.67
CA VAL A 63 11.20 0.53 -6.82
C VAL A 63 10.97 2.03 -6.61
N LEU A 64 11.69 2.59 -5.64
CA LEU A 64 11.57 3.99 -5.26
C LEU A 64 12.91 4.69 -5.41
N ASN A 65 12.86 5.94 -5.84
CA ASN A 65 14.00 6.84 -5.83
C ASN A 65 13.82 7.85 -4.70
N HIS A 66 14.72 7.81 -3.71
CA HIS A 66 14.70 8.74 -2.59
C HIS A 66 15.17 10.12 -3.08
N LYS A 67 14.31 11.11 -2.99
CA LYS A 67 14.67 12.49 -3.35
C LYS A 67 15.55 13.09 -2.24
N PRO A 68 16.53 13.93 -2.62
CA PRO A 68 17.48 14.47 -1.64
C PRO A 68 16.88 15.45 -0.64
N ASN A 69 15.77 16.11 -0.99
CA ASN A 69 15.17 17.14 -0.14
C ASN A 69 13.83 16.66 0.41
N ASN A 70 13.66 16.78 1.73
CA ASN A 70 12.39 16.51 2.38
C ASN A 70 11.42 17.68 2.17
N GLU A 71 10.13 17.39 2.15
CA GLU A 71 9.06 18.40 2.07
C GLU A 71 8.21 18.33 3.35
N ASN A 72 8.12 19.45 4.06
CA ASN A 72 7.30 19.56 5.27
C ASN A 72 7.58 18.45 6.30
N GLY A 73 8.84 18.05 6.44
CA GLY A 73 9.24 16.98 7.34
C GLY A 73 9.02 15.57 6.80
N LEU A 74 8.47 15.44 5.60
CA LEU A 74 8.23 14.15 4.97
C LEU A 74 9.38 13.77 4.05
N ILE A 75 9.79 12.50 4.10
CA ILE A 75 10.71 11.94 3.13
C ILE A 75 9.95 11.81 1.80
N VAL A 76 10.59 12.22 0.71
CA VAL A 76 9.97 12.18 -0.62
C VAL A 76 10.57 11.06 -1.44
N TYR A 77 9.71 10.18 -1.96
CA TYR A 77 10.08 9.10 -2.86
C TYR A 77 9.38 9.28 -4.20
N GLU A 78 10.13 9.12 -5.28
CA GLU A 78 9.59 9.02 -6.62
C GLU A 78 9.39 7.54 -6.95
N ILE A 79 8.21 7.16 -7.43
CA ILE A 79 7.92 5.76 -7.77
C ILE A 79 8.48 5.48 -9.16
N ILE A 80 9.49 4.61 -9.21
CA ILE A 80 10.11 4.19 -10.47
C ILE A 80 9.37 3.01 -11.07
N ASP A 81 8.97 2.05 -10.23
CA ASP A 81 8.23 0.87 -10.65
C ASP A 81 7.29 0.43 -9.52
N GLY A 82 6.18 -0.22 -9.90
CA GLY A 82 5.21 -0.74 -8.94
C GLY A 82 4.08 0.23 -8.62
N GLN A 83 3.93 1.31 -9.38
CA GLN A 83 2.86 2.30 -9.13
C GLN A 83 1.46 1.69 -9.21
N GLN A 84 1.23 0.74 -10.13
CA GLN A 84 -0.06 0.07 -10.29
C GLN A 84 -0.43 -0.70 -9.02
N ARG A 85 0.53 -1.45 -8.49
CA ARG A 85 0.36 -2.23 -7.26
C ARG A 85 0.10 -1.31 -6.07
N LEU A 86 0.91 -0.28 -5.92
CA LEU A 86 0.77 0.66 -4.81
C LEU A 86 -0.57 1.38 -4.85
N LEU A 87 -0.98 1.86 -6.02
CA LEU A 87 -2.27 2.53 -6.21
C LEU A 87 -3.43 1.58 -5.92
N THR A 88 -3.33 0.33 -6.37
CA THR A 88 -4.37 -0.68 -6.13
C THR A 88 -4.51 -0.98 -4.64
N LEU A 89 -3.40 -1.13 -3.93
CA LEU A 89 -3.42 -1.33 -2.47
C LEU A 89 -4.05 -0.13 -1.77
N TYR A 90 -3.76 1.09 -2.21
CA TYR A 90 -4.35 2.31 -1.66
C TYR A 90 -5.87 2.31 -1.86
N ILE A 91 -6.35 1.95 -3.05
CA ILE A 91 -7.78 1.86 -3.35
C ILE A 91 -8.46 0.80 -2.46
N ILE A 92 -7.82 -0.35 -2.27
CA ILE A 92 -8.34 -1.40 -1.40
C ILE A 92 -8.49 -0.88 0.04
N LEU A 93 -7.49 -0.19 0.57
CA LEU A 93 -7.53 0.36 1.92
C LEU A 93 -8.64 1.40 2.07
N ILE A 94 -8.82 2.28 1.08
CA ILE A 94 -9.93 3.24 1.08
C ILE A 94 -11.27 2.52 1.08
N SER A 95 -11.40 1.46 0.31
CA SER A 95 -12.64 0.67 0.23
C SER A 95 -12.94 0.02 1.57
N ILE A 96 -11.95 -0.52 2.25
CA ILE A 96 -12.09 -1.10 3.59
C ILE A 96 -12.53 -0.02 4.59
N TYR A 97 -11.88 1.14 4.54
CA TYR A 97 -12.22 2.27 5.39
C TYR A 97 -13.70 2.66 5.23
N ARG A 98 -14.16 2.80 3.99
CA ARG A 98 -15.56 3.15 3.70
C ARG A 98 -16.53 2.10 4.22
N ASN A 99 -16.18 0.81 4.11
CA ASN A 99 -17.02 -0.25 4.64
C ASN A 99 -17.14 -0.20 6.15
N TYR A 100 -16.05 0.02 6.86
CA TYR A 100 -16.09 0.17 8.32
C TYR A 100 -16.95 1.36 8.75
N LYS A 101 -16.84 2.49 8.04
CA LYS A 101 -17.67 3.67 8.32
C LYS A 101 -19.14 3.39 8.08
N ARG A 102 -19.46 2.64 7.03
CA ARG A 102 -20.86 2.28 6.71
C ARG A 102 -21.47 1.38 7.78
N ILE A 103 -20.71 0.42 8.30
CA ILE A 103 -21.17 -0.46 9.38
C ILE A 103 -21.50 0.35 10.64
N GLY A 104 -20.64 1.31 11.00
CA GLY A 104 -20.93 2.28 12.05
C GLY A 104 -20.91 1.77 13.49
N SER A 105 -20.47 0.53 13.75
CA SER A 105 -20.31 0.04 15.11
C SER A 105 -19.09 0.69 15.78
N GLU A 106 -19.01 0.62 17.11
CA GLU A 106 -17.85 1.14 17.84
C GLU A 106 -16.54 0.49 17.36
N ALA A 107 -16.55 -0.84 17.24
CA ALA A 107 -15.38 -1.59 16.77
C ALA A 107 -14.99 -1.20 15.34
N SER A 108 -15.96 -1.10 14.43
CA SER A 108 -15.68 -0.74 13.03
C SER A 108 -15.20 0.71 12.90
N ASN A 109 -15.76 1.63 13.68
CA ASN A 109 -15.29 3.02 13.71
C ASN A 109 -13.85 3.14 14.21
N HIS A 110 -13.48 2.34 15.19
CA HIS A 110 -12.11 2.29 15.70
C HIS A 110 -11.14 1.82 14.62
N ARG A 111 -11.50 0.77 13.88
CA ARG A 111 -10.69 0.26 12.77
C ARG A 111 -10.61 1.25 11.61
N ALA A 112 -11.72 1.93 11.31
CA ALA A 112 -11.73 2.98 10.29
C ALA A 112 -10.78 4.11 10.66
N GLN A 113 -10.76 4.53 11.91
CA GLN A 113 -9.86 5.57 12.39
C GLN A 113 -8.39 5.17 12.22
N TYR A 114 -8.07 3.92 12.51
CA TYR A 114 -6.71 3.41 12.31
C TYR A 114 -6.26 3.52 10.85
N ILE A 115 -7.14 3.13 9.91
CA ILE A 115 -6.86 3.23 8.48
C ILE A 115 -6.73 4.70 8.06
N TYR A 116 -7.63 5.55 8.52
CA TYR A 116 -7.60 6.98 8.22
C TYR A 116 -6.26 7.60 8.61
N MET A 117 -5.75 7.29 9.80
CA MET A 117 -4.47 7.81 10.27
C MET A 117 -3.28 7.29 9.43
N SER A 118 -3.43 6.13 8.79
CA SER A 118 -2.39 5.57 7.93
C SER A 118 -2.36 6.23 6.54
N LEU A 119 -3.53 6.66 6.01
CA LEU A 119 -3.65 7.15 4.64
C LEU A 119 -3.67 8.67 4.53
N PHE A 120 -4.12 9.35 5.55
CA PHE A 120 -4.34 10.80 5.54
C PHE A 120 -3.64 11.47 6.71
#